data_ae228be1f56f1aff216485e58e309f69
#
_entry.id   ae228be1f56f1aff216485e58e309f69
#
_cell.length_a   1.000
_cell.length_b   1.000
_cell.length_c   1.000
_cell.angle_alpha   90.00
_cell.angle_beta   90.00
_cell.angle_gamma   90.00
#
_symmetry.space_group_name_H-M   'P 1'
#
loop_
_entity.id
_entity.type
_entity.pdbx_description
1 polymer ?
#
loop_
_entity_poly.entity_id
_entity_poly.type
_entity_poly.pdbx_seq_one_letter_code
_entity_poly.pdbx_strand_id
1 'polypeptide(L)'
;MQAEGETDLSALKESVFQKLTEVVESGSRTETVSSMTRQIFTYIKENLENPNLTLKYIAEQHLYMNVDYVSRKFQKETGIRFSDYLTNERIQKAKEYIETDGMDRISDIAERVGFGNNPQYFSQLFKKKTGMAPSAYITGLRGPSGMSGQKEEF
;
A
#
# COMPACT_ATOMS: atom_id res chain seq x y z
N MET A 1 -19.78 18.57 -2.49
CA MET A 1 -19.31 18.43 -2.44
C MET A 1 -18.57 18.12 -1.93
N GLN A 2 -18.42 17.71 -1.71
CA GLN A 2 -17.84 17.39 -1.21
C GLN A 2 -16.88 17.20 -1.12
N ALA A 3 -16.73 17.03 -1.40
CA ALA A 3 -15.81 16.80 -1.43
C ALA A 3 -15.05 16.94 -0.70
N GLU A 4 -15.19 17.14 -0.36
CA GLU A 4 -14.64 17.29 0.27
C GLU A 4 -14.07 16.78 0.99
N GLY A 5 -14.37 16.38 1.26
CA GLY A 5 -13.91 15.85 2.16
C GLY A 5 -12.75 15.51 2.11
N GLU A 6 -12.74 15.21 1.58
CA GLU A 6 -11.79 14.87 1.52
C GLU A 6 -10.80 15.56 1.78
N THR A 7 -10.85 16.30 1.91
CA THR A 7 -9.91 17.03 2.35
C THR A 7 -9.27 16.53 3.51
N ASP A 8 -9.55 15.43 3.99
CA ASP A 8 -8.91 14.90 5.06
C ASP A 8 -7.48 14.77 4.78
N LEU A 9 -6.64 15.19 5.64
CA LEU A 9 -5.26 15.08 5.49
C LEU A 9 -4.76 13.72 5.45
N SER A 10 -5.28 12.87 6.25
CA SER A 10 -4.75 11.54 6.33
C SER A 10 -4.94 10.88 5.00
N ALA A 11 -5.86 11.33 4.23
CA ALA A 11 -6.11 10.74 2.98
C ALA A 11 -5.32 11.33 1.85
N LEU A 12 -4.48 12.27 2.13
CA LEU A 12 -3.72 12.86 1.11
C LEU A 12 -2.97 11.86 0.30
N LYS A 13 -2.30 10.96 0.91
CA LYS A 13 -1.58 9.97 0.22
C LYS A 13 -2.49 9.10 -0.52
N GLU A 14 -3.57 8.69 0.05
CA GLU A 14 -4.47 7.86 -0.60
C GLU A 14 -5.18 8.56 -1.68
N SER A 15 -5.34 9.83 -1.58
CA SER A 15 -6.08 10.56 -2.57
C SER A 15 -5.39 10.52 -3.91
N VAL A 16 -4.13 10.26 -3.95
CA VAL A 16 -3.43 10.15 -5.20
C VAL A 16 -3.99 8.97 -5.95
N PHE A 17 -4.11 7.82 -5.29
CA PHE A 17 -4.63 6.66 -5.94
C PHE A 17 -6.11 6.82 -6.21
N GLN A 18 -6.84 7.44 -5.33
CA GLN A 18 -8.22 7.65 -5.55
C GLN A 18 -8.46 8.54 -6.72
N LYS A 19 -7.64 9.55 -6.90
CA LYS A 19 -7.79 10.41 -8.01
C LYS A 19 -7.57 9.69 -9.30
N LEU A 20 -6.63 8.79 -9.36
CA LEU A 20 -6.40 8.00 -10.53
C LEU A 20 -7.64 7.16 -10.82
N THR A 21 -8.23 6.60 -9.79
CA THR A 21 -9.40 5.78 -9.96
C THR A 21 -10.58 6.62 -10.42
N GLU A 22 -10.75 7.77 -9.84
CA GLU A 22 -11.82 8.62 -10.22
C GLU A 22 -11.72 9.07 -11.66
N VAL A 23 -10.53 9.41 -12.07
CA VAL A 23 -10.32 9.84 -13.41
C VAL A 23 -10.69 8.71 -14.35
N VAL A 24 -10.34 7.51 -14.00
CA VAL A 24 -10.66 6.37 -14.81
C VAL A 24 -12.16 6.21 -14.88
N GLU A 25 -12.82 6.35 -13.78
CA GLU A 25 -14.25 6.22 -13.77
C GLU A 25 -14.97 7.29 -14.56
N SER A 26 -14.49 8.48 -14.49
CA SER A 26 -15.14 9.55 -15.19
C SER A 26 -14.93 9.33 -16.68
N GLY A 27 -13.88 8.68 -17.05
CA GLY A 27 -13.63 8.38 -18.42
C GLY A 27 -13.44 9.55 -19.33
N SER A 28 -13.32 10.69 -18.81
CA SER A 28 -13.21 11.84 -19.64
C SER A 28 -11.83 12.36 -19.83
N ARG A 29 -10.89 11.93 -19.04
CA ARG A 29 -9.59 12.48 -19.17
C ARG A 29 -8.74 11.66 -20.02
N THR A 30 -7.92 12.26 -20.76
CA THR A 30 -7.01 11.52 -21.58
C THR A 30 -5.92 10.96 -20.76
N GLU A 31 -5.70 11.54 -19.59
CA GLU A 31 -4.66 11.01 -18.78
C GLU A 31 -5.10 9.86 -17.95
N THR A 32 -6.25 9.32 -18.18
CA THR A 32 -6.69 8.22 -17.36
C THR A 32 -5.78 7.06 -17.60
N VAL A 33 -5.65 6.22 -16.64
CA VAL A 33 -4.79 5.05 -16.74
C VAL A 33 -5.43 4.07 -17.70
N SER A 34 -4.60 3.34 -18.40
CA SER A 34 -5.07 2.40 -19.40
C SER A 34 -5.66 1.16 -18.74
N SER A 35 -6.30 0.34 -19.54
CA SER A 35 -6.85 -0.90 -19.09
C SER A 35 -5.73 -1.77 -18.51
N MET A 36 -4.55 -1.71 -19.10
CA MET A 36 -3.42 -2.47 -18.63
C MET A 36 -3.09 -2.08 -17.19
N THR A 37 -2.99 -0.79 -16.92
CA THR A 37 -2.64 -0.32 -15.59
C THR A 37 -3.74 -0.64 -14.59
N ARG A 38 -4.99 -0.59 -15.00
CA ARG A 38 -6.07 -0.95 -14.13
C ARG A 38 -6.02 -2.41 -13.76
N GLN A 39 -5.65 -3.27 -14.71
CA GLN A 39 -5.53 -4.69 -14.43
C GLN A 39 -4.40 -4.93 -13.43
N ILE A 40 -3.33 -4.15 -13.52
CA ILE A 40 -2.24 -4.27 -12.57
C ILE A 40 -2.72 -3.89 -11.17
N PHE A 41 -3.47 -2.80 -11.05
CA PHE A 41 -3.99 -2.38 -9.76
C PHE A 41 -4.85 -3.50 -9.14
N THR A 42 -5.72 -4.08 -9.94
CA THR A 42 -6.59 -5.14 -9.45
C THR A 42 -5.77 -6.34 -9.01
N TYR A 43 -4.79 -6.71 -9.83
CA TYR A 43 -3.98 -7.88 -9.53
C TYR A 43 -3.21 -7.67 -8.22
N ILE A 44 -2.70 -6.48 -8.01
CA ILE A 44 -1.98 -6.18 -6.79
C ILE A 44 -2.90 -6.35 -5.59
N LYS A 45 -4.11 -5.80 -5.66
CA LYS A 45 -5.03 -5.90 -4.55
C LYS A 45 -5.39 -7.34 -4.22
N GLU A 46 -5.56 -8.15 -5.22
CA GLU A 46 -5.96 -9.51 -5.01
C GLU A 46 -4.82 -10.41 -4.57
N ASN A 47 -3.60 -10.02 -4.81
CA ASN A 47 -2.46 -10.87 -4.52
C ASN A 47 -1.43 -10.23 -3.61
N LEU A 48 -1.85 -9.26 -2.83
CA LEU A 48 -0.93 -8.49 -2.01
C LEU A 48 -0.14 -9.33 -1.03
N GLU A 49 -0.73 -10.38 -0.53
CA GLU A 49 -0.05 -11.23 0.43
C GLU A 49 1.04 -12.09 -0.19
N ASN A 50 1.06 -12.20 -1.48
CA ASN A 50 2.02 -13.07 -2.13
C ASN A 50 3.39 -12.39 -2.15
N PRO A 51 4.37 -12.91 -1.43
CA PRO A 51 5.68 -12.26 -1.38
C PRO A 51 6.43 -12.33 -2.69
N ASN A 52 5.99 -13.19 -3.61
CA ASN A 52 6.65 -13.31 -4.89
C ASN A 52 5.97 -12.50 -5.99
N LEU A 53 5.09 -11.60 -5.62
CA LEU A 53 4.40 -10.77 -6.60
C LEU A 53 5.41 -9.80 -7.23
N THR A 54 5.58 -9.89 -8.53
CA THR A 54 6.50 -9.01 -9.23
C THR A 54 5.83 -8.52 -10.51
N LEU A 55 6.30 -7.41 -11.02
CA LEU A 55 5.76 -6.89 -12.26
C LEU A 55 6.06 -7.85 -13.39
N LYS A 56 7.19 -8.52 -13.33
CA LYS A 56 7.54 -9.47 -14.38
C LYS A 56 6.49 -10.57 -14.45
N TYR A 57 6.11 -11.09 -13.29
CA TYR A 57 5.12 -12.14 -13.26
C TYR A 57 3.80 -11.64 -13.84
N ILE A 58 3.37 -10.46 -13.45
CA ILE A 58 2.12 -9.90 -13.93
C ILE A 58 2.19 -9.70 -15.43
N ALA A 59 3.29 -9.12 -15.90
CA ALA A 59 3.41 -8.83 -17.32
C ALA A 59 3.40 -10.10 -18.15
N GLU A 60 4.17 -11.07 -17.75
CA GLU A 60 4.30 -12.27 -18.54
C GLU A 60 3.17 -13.29 -18.38
N GLN A 61 2.69 -13.45 -17.17
CA GLN A 61 1.72 -14.50 -16.92
C GLN A 61 0.27 -14.01 -16.92
N HIS A 62 0.07 -12.75 -16.75
CA HIS A 62 -1.29 -12.23 -16.67
C HIS A 62 -1.62 -11.31 -17.85
N LEU A 63 -0.69 -10.47 -18.22
CA LEU A 63 -0.94 -9.52 -19.31
C LEU A 63 -0.40 -10.01 -20.65
N TYR A 64 0.49 -10.97 -20.61
CA TYR A 64 1.14 -11.50 -21.81
C TYR A 64 1.81 -10.37 -22.60
N MET A 65 2.53 -9.54 -21.87
CA MET A 65 3.20 -8.40 -22.47
C MET A 65 4.64 -8.31 -22.01
N ASN A 66 5.42 -7.56 -22.74
CA ASN A 66 6.83 -7.37 -22.43
C ASN A 66 6.95 -6.56 -21.14
N VAL A 67 7.76 -7.04 -20.19
CA VAL A 67 7.84 -6.41 -18.90
C VAL A 67 8.42 -5.00 -18.96
N ASP A 68 9.37 -4.74 -19.88
CA ASP A 68 9.95 -3.41 -19.94
C ASP A 68 8.91 -2.41 -20.43
N TYR A 69 8.09 -2.83 -21.37
CA TYR A 69 7.05 -1.96 -21.88
C TYR A 69 6.04 -1.68 -20.76
N VAL A 70 5.65 -2.73 -20.03
CA VAL A 70 4.67 -2.59 -18.97
C VAL A 70 5.22 -1.68 -17.87
N SER A 71 6.50 -1.85 -17.55
CA SER A 71 7.12 -1.07 -16.51
C SER A 71 7.13 0.43 -16.86
N ARG A 72 7.53 0.74 -18.08
CA ARG A 72 7.60 2.12 -18.48
C ARG A 72 6.22 2.75 -18.59
N LYS A 73 5.25 2.00 -19.10
CA LYS A 73 3.92 2.53 -19.25
C LYS A 73 3.28 2.74 -17.88
N PHE A 74 3.51 1.80 -16.94
CA PHE A 74 2.97 1.93 -15.61
C PHE A 74 3.53 3.20 -14.96
N GLN A 75 4.84 3.40 -15.04
CA GLN A 75 5.45 4.55 -14.43
C GLN A 75 4.98 5.84 -15.09
N LYS A 76 4.78 5.82 -16.40
CA LYS A 76 4.34 6.99 -17.08
C LYS A 76 2.92 7.36 -16.67
N GLU A 77 2.06 6.38 -16.51
CA GLU A 77 0.67 6.65 -16.18
C GLU A 77 0.43 6.93 -14.70
N THR A 78 1.21 6.33 -13.84
CA THR A 78 0.99 6.50 -12.41
C THR A 78 1.95 7.47 -11.76
N GLY A 79 3.05 7.77 -12.41
CA GLY A 79 4.05 8.64 -11.84
C GLY A 79 5.02 7.98 -10.90
N ILE A 80 4.83 6.70 -10.60
CA ILE A 80 5.73 6.02 -9.68
C ILE A 80 6.06 4.65 -10.22
N ARG A 81 7.14 4.07 -9.71
CA ARG A 81 7.54 2.76 -10.16
C ARG A 81 6.63 1.72 -9.55
N PHE A 82 6.50 0.58 -10.23
CA PHE A 82 5.66 -0.50 -9.74
C PHE A 82 6.11 -0.94 -8.34
N SER A 83 7.42 -1.05 -8.12
CA SER A 83 7.90 -1.52 -6.82
C SER A 83 7.51 -0.56 -5.70
N ASP A 84 7.54 0.73 -5.98
CA ASP A 84 7.16 1.70 -4.97
C ASP A 84 5.65 1.66 -4.74
N TYR A 85 4.89 1.49 -5.80
CA TYR A 85 3.45 1.38 -5.69
C TYR A 85 3.10 0.16 -4.84
N LEU A 86 3.74 -0.98 -5.12
CA LEU A 86 3.46 -2.20 -4.40
C LEU A 86 3.83 -2.04 -2.92
N THR A 87 4.98 -1.45 -2.64
CA THR A 87 5.38 -1.23 -1.26
C THR A 87 4.39 -0.33 -0.54
N ASN A 88 3.96 0.74 -1.20
CA ASN A 88 3.01 1.65 -0.58
C ASN A 88 1.69 0.94 -0.27
N GLU A 89 1.23 0.09 -1.18
CA GLU A 89 -0.01 -0.64 -0.96
C GLU A 89 0.14 -1.61 0.20
N ARG A 90 1.28 -2.26 0.30
CA ARG A 90 1.52 -3.20 1.38
C ARG A 90 1.59 -2.49 2.72
N ILE A 91 2.24 -1.33 2.78
CA ILE A 91 2.33 -0.56 4.01
C ILE A 91 0.95 -0.04 4.40
N GLN A 92 0.18 0.41 3.43
CA GLN A 92 -1.16 0.90 3.71
C GLN A 92 -2.03 -0.23 4.26
N LYS A 93 -1.89 -1.43 3.72
CA LYS A 93 -2.66 -2.55 4.18
C LYS A 93 -2.21 -2.95 5.59
N ALA A 94 -0.92 -2.81 5.88
CA ALA A 94 -0.42 -3.10 7.23
C ALA A 94 -1.07 -2.15 8.23
N LYS A 95 -1.19 -0.88 7.86
CA LYS A 95 -1.81 0.09 8.75
C LYS A 95 -3.27 -0.30 8.98
N GLU A 96 -3.96 -0.75 7.95
CA GLU A 96 -5.33 -1.18 8.05
C GLU A 96 -5.45 -2.34 9.03
N TYR A 97 -4.59 -3.34 8.92
CA TYR A 97 -4.65 -4.48 9.80
C TYR A 97 -4.44 -4.03 11.25
N ILE A 98 -3.54 -3.11 11.48
CA ILE A 98 -3.29 -2.63 12.82
C ILE A 98 -4.47 -1.81 13.34
N GLU A 99 -4.97 -0.91 12.52
CA GLU A 99 -6.04 -0.01 12.95
C GLU A 99 -7.40 -0.66 13.05
N THR A 100 -7.72 -1.50 12.09
CA THR A 100 -9.03 -2.07 12.03
C THR A 100 -9.12 -3.44 12.66
N ASP A 101 -8.17 -4.28 12.39
CA ASP A 101 -8.21 -5.63 12.90
C ASP A 101 -7.48 -5.79 14.22
N GLY A 102 -6.82 -4.76 14.67
CA GLY A 102 -6.12 -4.80 15.95
C GLY A 102 -4.91 -5.71 15.97
N MET A 103 -4.35 -6.00 14.84
CA MET A 103 -3.19 -6.86 14.80
C MET A 103 -2.00 -6.16 15.44
N ASP A 104 -1.25 -6.88 16.23
CA ASP A 104 -0.13 -6.29 16.93
C ASP A 104 1.15 -7.11 16.83
N ARG A 105 1.12 -8.23 16.16
CA ARG A 105 2.33 -9.02 16.01
C ARG A 105 2.97 -8.67 14.70
N ILE A 106 4.15 -8.08 14.76
CA ILE A 106 4.82 -7.57 13.58
C ILE A 106 5.05 -8.67 12.54
N SER A 107 5.41 -9.87 12.98
CA SER A 107 5.69 -10.93 12.03
C SER A 107 4.42 -11.36 11.29
N ASP A 108 3.29 -11.36 11.98
CA ASP A 108 2.05 -11.75 11.35
C ASP A 108 1.61 -10.68 10.34
N ILE A 109 1.78 -9.43 10.71
CA ILE A 109 1.42 -8.34 9.82
C ILE A 109 2.30 -8.40 8.58
N ALA A 110 3.61 -8.60 8.78
CA ALA A 110 4.54 -8.65 7.67
C ALA A 110 4.15 -9.77 6.70
N GLU A 111 3.80 -10.90 7.23
CA GLU A 111 3.42 -12.01 6.40
C GLU A 111 2.14 -11.73 5.64
N ARG A 112 1.16 -11.16 6.30
CA ARG A 112 -0.10 -10.88 5.66
C ARG A 112 -0.05 -9.80 4.61
N VAL A 113 0.95 -8.96 4.63
CA VAL A 113 1.06 -7.92 3.62
C VAL A 113 2.13 -8.23 2.60
N GLY A 114 2.60 -9.48 2.55
CA GLY A 114 3.46 -9.86 1.44
C GLY A 114 4.94 -9.78 1.65
N PHE A 115 5.39 -9.60 2.89
CA PHE A 115 6.83 -9.58 3.14
C PHE A 115 7.33 -10.95 3.60
N GLY A 116 6.45 -11.95 3.64
CA GLY A 116 6.86 -13.31 3.98
C GLY A 116 7.38 -13.35 5.38
N ASN A 117 8.43 -14.10 5.60
CA ASN A 117 8.98 -14.19 6.91
C ASN A 117 10.15 -13.26 7.06
N ASN A 118 10.02 -12.05 6.60
CA ASN A 118 11.07 -11.06 6.75
C ASN A 118 10.52 -9.83 7.45
N PRO A 119 10.13 -9.96 8.72
CA PRO A 119 9.52 -8.84 9.44
C PRO A 119 10.48 -7.68 9.63
N GLN A 120 11.79 -7.96 9.61
CA GLN A 120 12.75 -6.91 9.78
C GLN A 120 12.75 -5.98 8.59
N TYR A 121 12.69 -6.54 7.39
CA TYR A 121 12.66 -5.73 6.19
C TYR A 121 11.35 -4.94 6.16
N PHE A 122 10.24 -5.59 6.56
CA PHE A 122 8.97 -4.92 6.62
C PHE A 122 9.05 -3.73 7.58
N SER A 123 9.66 -3.93 8.76
CA SER A 123 9.75 -2.85 9.74
C SER A 123 10.56 -1.68 9.20
N GLN A 124 11.61 -1.96 8.47
CA GLN A 124 12.43 -0.91 7.91
C GLN A 124 11.64 -0.11 6.87
N LEU A 125 10.90 -0.80 6.01
CA LEU A 125 10.11 -0.13 5.00
C LEU A 125 8.95 0.63 5.62
N PHE A 126 8.33 0.06 6.65
CA PHE A 126 7.21 0.72 7.31
C PHE A 126 7.71 2.03 7.91
N LYS A 127 8.87 2.00 8.58
CA LYS A 127 9.40 3.19 9.17
C LYS A 127 9.76 4.21 8.10
N LYS A 128 10.32 3.76 6.99
CA LYS A 128 10.70 4.66 5.94
C LYS A 128 9.47 5.33 5.34
N LYS A 129 8.38 4.61 5.19
CA LYS A 129 7.20 5.16 4.55
C LYS A 129 6.29 5.95 5.48
N THR A 130 6.24 5.58 6.75
CA THR A 130 5.33 6.24 7.68
C THR A 130 6.01 7.16 8.67
N GLY A 131 7.32 7.05 8.79
CA GLY A 131 8.04 7.86 9.75
C GLY A 131 8.24 7.21 11.09
N MET A 132 7.61 6.08 11.37
CA MET A 132 7.79 5.42 12.64
C MET A 132 7.73 3.92 12.48
N ALA A 133 8.41 3.19 13.35
CA ALA A 133 8.44 1.75 13.27
C ALA A 133 7.05 1.18 13.54
N PRO A 134 6.74 -0.01 13.05
CA PRO A 134 5.42 -0.60 13.27
C PRO A 134 5.06 -0.73 14.74
N SER A 135 6.04 -1.07 15.57
CA SER A 135 5.76 -1.22 16.99
C SER A 135 5.36 0.11 17.60
N ALA A 136 6.02 1.19 17.19
CA ALA A 136 5.66 2.51 17.69
C ALA A 136 4.29 2.92 17.18
N TYR A 137 3.96 2.54 15.97
CA TYR A 137 2.67 2.88 15.38
C TYR A 137 1.56 2.15 16.16
N ILE A 138 1.77 0.88 16.49
CA ILE A 138 0.81 0.10 17.23
C ILE A 138 0.62 0.72 18.62
N THR A 139 1.73 1.05 19.27
CA THR A 139 1.65 1.63 20.60
C THR A 139 0.94 2.96 20.57
N GLY A 140 1.20 3.76 19.58
CA GLY A 140 0.56 5.05 19.46
C GLY A 140 -0.95 4.93 19.30
N LEU A 141 -1.39 3.92 18.54
CA LEU A 141 -2.80 3.77 18.33
C LEU A 141 -3.50 3.30 19.61
N ARG A 142 -2.80 2.53 20.44
CA ARG A 142 -3.43 2.05 21.64
C ARG A 142 -3.55 3.18 22.62
N GLY A 143 -2.82 4.24 22.41
CA GLY A 143 -2.97 5.42 23.20
C GLY A 143 -2.40 5.35 24.58
N PRO A 144 -2.65 6.34 25.34
CA PRO A 144 -2.10 6.46 26.64
C PRO A 144 -2.46 5.31 27.54
N SER A 145 -3.61 4.75 27.38
CA SER A 145 -3.97 3.70 28.27
C SER A 145 -3.04 2.53 28.08
N GLY A 146 -2.74 2.20 26.87
CA GLY A 146 -1.87 1.11 26.63
C GLY A 146 -0.51 1.47 27.10
N MET A 147 -0.08 2.68 26.89
CA MET A 147 1.17 3.04 27.30
C MET A 147 1.27 3.12 28.73
N SER A 148 0.30 3.61 29.36
CA SER A 148 0.39 3.74 30.79
C SER A 148 0.59 2.40 31.32
N GLY A 149 -0.08 1.47 30.84
CA GLY A 149 0.06 0.17 31.35
C GLY A 149 1.46 -0.26 31.22
N GLN A 150 2.10 -0.02 30.14
CA GLN A 150 3.38 -0.38 30.07
C GLN A 150 4.23 0.42 30.83
N LYS A 151 4.03 1.68 30.91
CA LYS A 151 4.88 2.43 31.65
C LYS A 151 4.90 2.03 33.00
N GLU A 152 3.85 1.69 33.53
CA GLU A 152 3.87 1.36 34.84
C GLU A 152 4.73 0.33 35.11
N GLU A 153 5.03 -0.45 34.28
CA GLU A 153 5.89 -1.44 34.50
C GLU A 153 7.18 -1.05 34.68
N PHE A 154 7.58 0.04 34.38
CA PHE A 154 8.90 0.36 34.61
C PHE A 154 9.11 0.95 35.66
#